data_f94432654d241df18d01ae46f82623de
#
_entry.id   f94432654d241df18d01ae46f82623de
#
_cell.length_a   1.000
_cell.length_b   1.000
_cell.length_c   1.000
_cell.angle_alpha   90.00
_cell.angle_beta   90.00
_cell.angle_gamma   90.00
#
_symmetry.space_group_name_H-M   'P 1'
#
loop_
_entity.id
_entity.type
_entity.pdbx_description
1 polymer ?
#
loop_
_entity_poly.entity_id
_entity_poly.type
_entity_poly.pdbx_seq_one_letter_code
_entity_poly.pdbx_strand_id
1 'polypeptide(L)'
;MNLITRFLLELQETTLLVARAARGLFKRPRYFQETIVQMDVIGVGSLTIVLLTGFFTGGVLTLQTFPTLQFYGAQSQTGRLVAISLVRELGPVLTALMVTGRVGSAIAAELGSMTVSQQIDAMRALGTDPIKKLVAPRLVALIVTLPLLTVLADVVGIGGGGIAATTLYGLSMSQFLNSVRDGITTDDIIGGIIKPIVFALIIGSIACYKGLSTEGGTVGVGRSTTRAVVTASIVVIIADFFLARALQYLLGMPVS
;
A
#
# COMPACT_ATOMS: atom_id res chain seq x y z
N MET A 1 3.69 -32.86 2.92
CA MET A 1 4.17 -31.80 2.03
C MET A 1 4.94 -30.78 2.87
N ASN A 2 6.22 -30.56 2.57
CA ASN A 2 7.09 -29.70 3.36
C ASN A 2 6.61 -28.23 3.30
N LEU A 3 6.84 -27.48 4.38
CA LEU A 3 6.45 -26.06 4.48
C LEU A 3 6.98 -25.23 3.28
N ILE A 4 8.19 -25.52 2.86
CA ILE A 4 8.87 -24.88 1.71
C ILE A 4 8.13 -25.13 0.40
N THR A 5 7.75 -26.39 0.14
CA THR A 5 7.00 -26.75 -1.08
C THR A 5 5.64 -26.06 -1.15
N ARG A 6 4.97 -25.95 -0.01
CA ARG A 6 3.68 -25.25 0.07
C ARG A 6 3.82 -23.75 -0.22
N PHE A 7 4.84 -23.13 0.34
CA PHE A 7 5.15 -21.71 0.08
C PHE A 7 5.49 -21.44 -1.40
N LEU A 8 6.31 -22.31 -2.01
CA LEU A 8 6.68 -22.19 -3.43
C LEU A 8 5.47 -22.36 -4.35
N LEU A 9 4.57 -23.30 -4.05
CA LEU A 9 3.33 -23.47 -4.80
C LEU A 9 2.41 -22.25 -4.69
N GLU A 10 2.23 -21.71 -3.48
CA GLU A 10 1.43 -20.49 -3.28
C GLU A 10 2.01 -19.31 -4.06
N LEU A 11 3.34 -19.15 -4.06
CA LEU A 11 4.02 -18.10 -4.81
C LEU A 11 3.81 -18.26 -6.33
N GLN A 12 3.96 -19.50 -6.83
CA GLN A 12 3.74 -19.82 -8.23
C GLN A 12 2.30 -19.54 -8.67
N GLU A 13 1.31 -19.99 -7.90
CA GLU A 13 -0.10 -19.77 -8.23
C GLU A 13 -0.49 -18.31 -8.18
N THR A 14 0.01 -17.57 -7.20
CA THR A 14 -0.20 -16.11 -7.09
C THR A 14 0.41 -15.39 -8.30
N THR A 15 1.62 -15.75 -8.71
CA THR A 15 2.30 -15.16 -9.88
C THR A 15 1.55 -15.49 -11.17
N LEU A 16 1.08 -16.72 -11.34
CA LEU A 16 0.28 -17.12 -12.49
C LEU A 16 -1.08 -16.40 -12.53
N LEU A 17 -1.68 -16.15 -11.37
CA LEU A 17 -2.92 -15.37 -11.26
C LEU A 17 -2.72 -13.94 -11.75
N VAL A 18 -1.65 -13.26 -11.31
CA VAL A 18 -1.29 -11.91 -11.76
C VAL A 18 -1.01 -11.90 -13.27
N ALA A 19 -0.25 -12.86 -13.77
CA ALA A 19 0.04 -12.96 -15.20
C ALA A 19 -1.22 -13.18 -16.05
N ARG A 20 -2.17 -14.00 -15.58
CA ARG A 20 -3.48 -14.18 -16.25
C ARG A 20 -4.32 -12.90 -16.19
N ALA A 21 -4.37 -12.24 -15.04
CA ALA A 21 -5.07 -10.97 -14.89
C ALA A 21 -4.50 -9.89 -15.82
N ALA A 22 -3.18 -9.74 -15.88
CA ALA A 22 -2.50 -8.80 -16.77
C ALA A 22 -2.79 -9.09 -18.25
N ARG A 23 -2.73 -10.36 -18.69
CA ARG A 23 -3.10 -10.75 -20.06
C ARG A 23 -4.59 -10.48 -20.33
N GLY A 24 -5.43 -10.60 -19.32
CA GLY A 24 -6.87 -10.32 -19.41
C GLY A 24 -7.19 -8.86 -19.70
N LEU A 25 -6.39 -7.92 -19.22
CA LEU A 25 -6.58 -6.47 -19.42
C LEU A 25 -6.55 -6.05 -20.89
N PHE A 26 -5.74 -6.74 -21.70
CA PHE A 26 -5.61 -6.43 -23.14
C PHE A 26 -6.66 -7.11 -24.03
N LYS A 27 -7.45 -8.05 -23.50
CA LYS A 27 -8.47 -8.80 -24.27
C LYS A 27 -9.88 -8.24 -24.00
N ARG A 28 -10.74 -8.13 -25.02
CA ARG A 28 -12.16 -7.78 -24.86
C ARG A 28 -12.95 -8.94 -24.21
N PRO A 29 -14.01 -8.67 -23.42
CA PRO A 29 -14.53 -7.37 -23.01
C PRO A 29 -13.64 -6.70 -21.96
N ARG A 30 -13.62 -5.36 -21.93
CA ARG A 30 -12.90 -4.56 -20.93
C ARG A 30 -13.87 -4.14 -19.83
N TYR A 31 -13.55 -4.43 -18.59
CA TYR A 31 -14.36 -4.14 -17.40
C TYR A 31 -13.98 -2.79 -16.79
N PHE A 32 -14.13 -1.72 -17.58
CA PHE A 32 -13.71 -0.37 -17.16
C PHE A 32 -14.60 0.16 -16.03
N GLN A 33 -15.89 -0.11 -16.10
CA GLN A 33 -16.84 0.36 -15.09
C GLN A 33 -16.58 -0.29 -13.75
N GLU A 34 -16.30 -1.58 -13.71
CA GLU A 34 -15.91 -2.30 -12.51
C GLU A 34 -14.61 -1.75 -11.91
N THR A 35 -13.64 -1.38 -12.76
CA THR A 35 -12.39 -0.76 -12.29
C THR A 35 -12.65 0.57 -11.60
N ILE A 36 -13.50 1.45 -12.15
CA ILE A 36 -13.86 2.73 -11.54
C ILE A 36 -14.56 2.52 -10.19
N VAL A 37 -15.51 1.59 -10.12
CA VAL A 37 -16.18 1.24 -8.86
C VAL A 37 -15.18 0.75 -7.82
N GLN A 38 -14.22 -0.10 -8.22
CA GLN A 38 -13.18 -0.56 -7.31
C GLN A 38 -12.24 0.59 -6.88
N MET A 39 -11.92 1.53 -7.77
CA MET A 39 -11.12 2.72 -7.41
C MET A 39 -11.83 3.59 -6.38
N ASP A 40 -13.15 3.75 -6.47
CA ASP A 40 -13.94 4.48 -5.47
C ASP A 40 -13.91 3.77 -4.11
N VAL A 41 -14.23 2.49 -4.09
CA VAL A 41 -14.26 1.68 -2.85
C VAL A 41 -12.89 1.62 -2.16
N ILE A 42 -11.83 1.45 -2.94
CA ILE A 42 -10.45 1.35 -2.44
C ILE A 42 -9.93 2.74 -2.06
N GLY A 43 -10.03 3.70 -2.96
CA GLY A 43 -9.46 5.03 -2.82
C GLY A 43 -10.25 5.87 -1.80
N VAL A 44 -11.46 6.29 -2.15
CA VAL A 44 -12.28 7.16 -1.30
C VAL A 44 -12.58 6.52 0.04
N GLY A 45 -12.92 5.23 0.02
CA GLY A 45 -13.18 4.49 1.24
C GLY A 45 -11.99 4.41 2.20
N SER A 46 -10.73 4.50 1.74
CA SER A 46 -9.53 4.45 2.62
C SER A 46 -9.02 5.83 3.03
N LEU A 47 -9.51 6.92 2.43
CA LEU A 47 -9.01 8.27 2.68
C LEU A 47 -8.92 8.62 4.16
N THR A 48 -9.99 8.45 4.90
CA THR A 48 -10.05 8.86 6.32
C THR A 48 -8.96 8.21 7.16
N ILE A 49 -8.81 6.88 7.05
CA ILE A 49 -7.81 6.15 7.85
C ILE A 49 -6.38 6.50 7.43
N VAL A 50 -6.13 6.65 6.14
CA VAL A 50 -4.81 6.97 5.59
C VAL A 50 -4.40 8.40 5.96
N LEU A 51 -5.29 9.37 5.79
CA LEU A 51 -5.00 10.78 6.13
C LEU A 51 -4.80 10.96 7.63
N LEU A 52 -5.63 10.32 8.46
CA LEU A 52 -5.48 10.38 9.91
C LEU A 52 -4.16 9.78 10.38
N THR A 53 -3.83 8.60 9.85
CA THR A 53 -2.55 7.94 10.14
C THR A 53 -1.37 8.79 9.70
N GLY A 54 -1.39 9.34 8.49
CA GLY A 54 -0.35 10.23 7.97
C GLY A 54 -0.16 11.45 8.87
N PHE A 55 -1.25 12.16 9.20
CA PHE A 55 -1.24 13.35 10.04
C PHE A 55 -0.55 13.12 11.39
N PHE A 56 -0.99 12.09 12.12
CA PHE A 56 -0.43 11.79 13.43
C PHE A 56 1.00 11.25 13.34
N THR A 57 1.32 10.48 12.31
CA THR A 57 2.70 10.00 12.09
C THR A 57 3.66 11.16 11.90
N GLY A 58 3.33 12.15 11.08
CA GLY A 58 4.13 13.35 10.90
C GLY A 58 4.29 14.16 12.19
N GLY A 59 3.20 14.31 12.95
CA GLY A 59 3.23 14.93 14.28
C GLY A 59 4.18 14.21 15.23
N VAL A 60 4.06 12.88 15.36
CA VAL A 60 4.92 12.05 16.24
C VAL A 60 6.39 12.11 15.81
N LEU A 61 6.67 12.05 14.50
CA LEU A 61 8.03 12.21 13.99
C LEU A 61 8.63 13.56 14.42
N THR A 62 7.86 14.64 14.34
CA THR A 62 8.30 15.95 14.79
C THR A 62 8.59 15.96 16.29
N LEU A 63 7.72 15.35 17.10
CA LEU A 63 7.92 15.23 18.56
C LEU A 63 9.22 14.48 18.91
N GLN A 64 9.60 13.50 18.11
CA GLN A 64 10.81 12.69 18.35
C GLN A 64 12.07 13.36 17.80
N THR A 65 12.00 13.99 16.62
CA THR A 65 13.18 14.55 15.95
C THR A 65 13.56 15.93 16.47
N PHE A 66 12.59 16.78 16.80
CA PHE A 66 12.86 18.16 17.20
C PHE A 66 13.77 18.27 18.46
N PRO A 67 13.50 17.58 19.60
CA PRO A 67 14.36 17.69 20.77
C PRO A 67 15.78 17.20 20.50
N THR A 68 15.92 16.14 19.71
CA THR A 68 17.24 15.62 19.32
C THR A 68 18.01 16.64 18.50
N LEU A 69 17.39 17.24 17.50
CA LEU A 69 18.00 18.27 16.67
C LEU A 69 18.30 19.56 17.45
N GLN A 70 17.45 19.92 18.40
CA GLN A 70 17.67 21.07 19.28
C GLN A 70 18.93 20.89 20.14
N PHE A 71 19.17 19.69 20.64
CA PHE A 71 20.39 19.37 21.40
C PHE A 71 21.67 19.61 20.58
N TYR A 72 21.62 19.36 19.27
CA TYR A 72 22.74 19.60 18.34
C TYR A 72 22.71 21.01 17.68
N GLY A 73 21.79 21.88 18.07
CA GLY A 73 21.65 23.21 17.46
C GLY A 73 21.12 23.21 16.01
N ALA A 74 20.53 22.09 15.56
CA ALA A 74 20.08 21.85 14.18
C ALA A 74 18.56 21.81 14.03
N GLN A 75 17.79 22.45 14.94
CA GLN A 75 16.32 22.41 14.96
C GLN A 75 15.68 22.88 13.65
N SER A 76 16.36 23.74 12.89
CA SER A 76 15.90 24.20 11.56
C SER A 76 15.78 23.07 10.53
N GLN A 77 16.46 21.93 10.75
CA GLN A 77 16.42 20.76 9.84
C GLN A 77 15.27 19.79 10.14
N THR A 78 14.41 20.10 11.13
CA THR A 78 13.29 19.20 11.52
C THR A 78 12.37 18.89 10.35
N GLY A 79 11.98 19.90 9.58
CA GLY A 79 11.10 19.72 8.42
C GLY A 79 11.71 18.78 7.38
N ARG A 80 13.02 18.93 7.12
CA ARG A 80 13.76 18.05 6.19
C ARG A 80 13.72 16.59 6.61
N LEU A 81 14.05 16.28 7.86
CA LEU A 81 14.09 14.89 8.34
C LEU A 81 12.69 14.27 8.37
N VAL A 82 11.68 15.02 8.83
CA VAL A 82 10.29 14.55 8.84
C VAL A 82 9.82 14.23 7.41
N ALA A 83 10.06 15.13 6.46
CA ALA A 83 9.63 14.96 5.09
C ALA A 83 10.33 13.78 4.38
N ILE A 84 11.65 13.67 4.52
CA ILE A 84 12.42 12.56 3.93
C ILE A 84 11.95 11.22 4.52
N SER A 85 11.78 11.13 5.85
CA SER A 85 11.33 9.90 6.51
C SER A 85 9.94 9.48 6.07
N LEU A 86 9.02 10.43 5.89
CA LEU A 86 7.69 10.15 5.38
C LEU A 86 7.75 9.68 3.93
N VAL A 87 8.27 10.48 3.03
CA VAL A 87 8.21 10.23 1.58
C VAL A 87 8.97 8.97 1.18
N ARG A 88 10.15 8.73 1.76
CA ARG A 88 10.98 7.57 1.39
C ARG A 88 10.48 6.25 1.95
N GLU A 89 9.99 6.24 3.20
CA GLU A 89 9.77 4.99 3.95
C GLU A 89 8.38 4.92 4.58
N LEU A 90 8.08 5.80 5.52
CA LEU A 90 6.90 5.64 6.38
C LEU A 90 5.58 5.84 5.65
N GLY A 91 5.49 6.80 4.75
CA GLY A 91 4.28 7.03 3.95
C GLY A 91 3.88 5.83 3.12
N PRO A 92 4.78 5.32 2.25
CA PRO A 92 4.50 4.12 1.45
C PRO A 92 4.13 2.90 2.29
N VAL A 93 4.91 2.59 3.33
CA VAL A 93 4.70 1.37 4.14
C VAL A 93 3.44 1.46 4.97
N LEU A 94 3.22 2.57 5.71
CA LEU A 94 2.04 2.72 6.56
C LEU A 94 0.75 2.73 5.74
N THR A 95 0.74 3.45 4.61
CA THR A 95 -0.41 3.43 3.70
C THR A 95 -0.68 2.02 3.17
N ALA A 96 0.36 1.29 2.77
CA ALA A 96 0.21 -0.10 2.30
C ALA A 96 -0.35 -1.01 3.40
N LEU A 97 0.12 -0.90 4.64
CA LEU A 97 -0.39 -1.70 5.76
C LEU A 97 -1.83 -1.36 6.12
N MET A 98 -2.21 -0.06 6.12
CA MET A 98 -3.60 0.36 6.35
C MET A 98 -4.54 -0.17 5.27
N VAL A 99 -4.13 -0.06 4.00
CA VAL A 99 -4.89 -0.57 2.86
C VAL A 99 -4.92 -2.11 2.87
N THR A 100 -3.84 -2.79 3.27
CA THR A 100 -3.84 -4.25 3.44
C THR A 100 -4.90 -4.69 4.46
N GLY A 101 -4.94 -4.04 5.62
CA GLY A 101 -5.91 -4.34 6.67
C GLY A 101 -7.35 -4.13 6.24
N ARG A 102 -7.64 -3.02 5.56
CA ARG A 102 -8.99 -2.65 5.17
C ARG A 102 -9.41 -3.28 3.82
N VAL A 103 -8.66 -3.01 2.78
CA VAL A 103 -9.02 -3.41 1.40
C VAL A 103 -8.61 -4.85 1.12
N GLY A 104 -7.42 -5.26 1.56
CA GLY A 104 -6.96 -6.64 1.39
C GLY A 104 -7.89 -7.63 2.09
N SER A 105 -8.35 -7.32 3.30
CA SER A 105 -9.34 -8.13 4.01
C SER A 105 -10.69 -8.16 3.28
N ALA A 106 -11.18 -7.02 2.80
CA ALA A 106 -12.45 -6.93 2.10
C ALA A 106 -12.44 -7.74 0.79
N ILE A 107 -11.38 -7.61 -0.02
CA ILE A 107 -11.21 -8.39 -1.26
C ILE A 107 -11.20 -9.90 -0.97
N ALA A 108 -10.43 -10.33 0.04
CA ALA A 108 -10.35 -11.75 0.40
C ALA A 108 -11.68 -12.29 0.92
N ALA A 109 -12.41 -11.50 1.72
CA ALA A 109 -13.73 -11.87 2.23
C ALA A 109 -14.78 -11.96 1.12
N GLU A 110 -14.82 -10.98 0.23
CA GLU A 110 -15.79 -10.94 -0.88
C GLU A 110 -15.57 -12.10 -1.85
N LEU A 111 -14.34 -12.28 -2.34
CA LEU A 111 -14.01 -13.40 -3.24
C LEU A 111 -14.18 -14.76 -2.56
N GLY A 112 -13.83 -14.85 -1.27
CA GLY A 112 -14.04 -16.06 -0.48
C GLY A 112 -15.52 -16.41 -0.33
N SER A 113 -16.37 -15.42 -0.08
CA SER A 113 -17.82 -15.61 -0.03
C SER A 113 -18.38 -16.06 -1.38
N MET A 114 -17.93 -15.44 -2.49
CA MET A 114 -18.31 -15.84 -3.85
C MET A 114 -17.85 -17.26 -4.20
N THR A 115 -16.70 -17.68 -3.70
CA THR A 115 -16.18 -19.05 -3.90
C THR A 115 -17.05 -20.06 -3.15
N VAL A 116 -17.32 -19.80 -1.87
CA VAL A 116 -18.13 -20.69 -1.02
C VAL A 116 -19.58 -20.81 -1.51
N SER A 117 -20.14 -19.73 -2.04
CA SER A 117 -21.51 -19.72 -2.61
C SER A 117 -21.56 -20.20 -4.07
N GLN A 118 -20.47 -20.75 -4.61
CA GLN A 118 -20.35 -21.29 -5.96
C GLN A 118 -20.60 -20.25 -7.10
N GLN A 119 -20.60 -18.97 -6.79
CA GLN A 119 -20.77 -17.90 -7.79
C GLN A 119 -19.62 -17.89 -8.81
N ILE A 120 -18.40 -18.22 -8.37
CA ILE A 120 -17.21 -18.31 -9.23
C ILE A 120 -17.40 -19.44 -10.26
N ASP A 121 -17.93 -20.60 -9.84
CA ASP A 121 -18.16 -21.73 -10.74
C ASP A 121 -19.34 -21.50 -11.67
N ALA A 122 -20.39 -20.85 -11.19
CA ALA A 122 -21.49 -20.41 -12.04
C ALA A 122 -21.03 -19.44 -13.15
N MET A 123 -20.11 -18.47 -12.84
CA MET A 123 -19.53 -17.60 -13.86
C MET A 123 -18.73 -18.39 -14.90
N ARG A 124 -17.96 -19.39 -14.48
CA ARG A 124 -17.21 -20.26 -15.41
C ARG A 124 -18.16 -21.04 -16.32
N ALA A 125 -19.24 -21.61 -15.76
CA ALA A 125 -20.25 -22.34 -16.53
C ALA A 125 -20.96 -21.47 -17.58
N LEU A 126 -21.10 -20.15 -17.29
CA LEU A 126 -21.63 -19.16 -18.22
C LEU A 126 -20.58 -18.61 -19.22
N GLY A 127 -19.37 -19.19 -19.25
CA GLY A 127 -18.31 -18.78 -20.18
C GLY A 127 -17.59 -17.47 -19.79
N THR A 128 -17.82 -16.95 -18.58
CA THR A 128 -17.15 -15.74 -18.08
C THR A 128 -15.90 -16.12 -17.30
N ASP A 129 -14.75 -15.51 -17.64
CA ASP A 129 -13.51 -15.70 -16.88
C ASP A 129 -13.53 -14.89 -15.59
N PRO A 130 -13.58 -15.54 -14.39
CA PRO A 130 -13.63 -14.83 -13.11
C PRO A 130 -12.37 -13.99 -12.84
N ILE A 131 -11.19 -14.45 -13.29
CA ILE A 131 -9.93 -13.71 -13.09
C ILE A 131 -10.01 -12.37 -13.83
N LYS A 132 -10.49 -12.38 -15.05
CA LYS A 132 -10.62 -11.18 -15.86
C LYS A 132 -11.68 -10.22 -15.34
N LYS A 133 -12.81 -10.72 -14.82
CA LYS A 133 -13.92 -9.90 -14.35
C LYS A 133 -13.71 -9.39 -12.92
N LEU A 134 -13.12 -10.18 -12.04
CA LEU A 134 -13.03 -9.87 -10.62
C LEU A 134 -11.63 -9.45 -10.18
N VAL A 135 -10.58 -10.13 -10.65
CA VAL A 135 -9.21 -9.88 -10.19
C VAL A 135 -8.57 -8.68 -10.91
N ALA A 136 -8.66 -8.66 -12.24
CA ALA A 136 -7.99 -7.62 -13.03
C ALA A 136 -8.44 -6.19 -12.67
N PRO A 137 -9.76 -5.87 -12.52
CA PRO A 137 -10.19 -4.54 -12.11
C PRO A 137 -9.67 -4.13 -10.73
N ARG A 138 -9.62 -5.05 -9.76
CA ARG A 138 -9.11 -4.80 -8.41
C ARG A 138 -7.62 -4.50 -8.39
N LEU A 139 -6.82 -5.26 -9.18
CA LEU A 139 -5.39 -5.00 -9.32
C LEU A 139 -5.11 -3.63 -9.93
N VAL A 140 -5.80 -3.28 -11.01
CA VAL A 140 -5.65 -1.95 -11.65
C VAL A 140 -6.06 -0.84 -10.70
N ALA A 141 -7.18 -1.01 -10.02
CA ALA A 141 -7.65 -0.03 -9.04
C ALA A 141 -6.61 0.19 -7.92
N LEU A 142 -6.04 -0.88 -7.35
CA LEU A 142 -4.99 -0.78 -6.33
C LEU A 142 -3.72 -0.09 -6.85
N ILE A 143 -3.25 -0.45 -8.06
CA ILE A 143 -2.04 0.14 -8.66
C ILE A 143 -2.18 1.66 -8.84
N VAL A 144 -3.39 2.14 -9.13
CA VAL A 144 -3.63 3.58 -9.31
C VAL A 144 -3.91 4.27 -7.97
N THR A 145 -4.74 3.68 -7.12
CA THR A 145 -5.21 4.35 -5.91
C THR A 145 -4.19 4.36 -4.77
N LEU A 146 -3.38 3.30 -4.63
CA LEU A 146 -2.42 3.22 -3.52
C LEU A 146 -1.32 4.29 -3.59
N PRO A 147 -0.68 4.56 -4.75
CA PRO A 147 0.25 5.69 -4.87
C PRO A 147 -0.41 7.05 -4.58
N LEU A 148 -1.64 7.27 -5.06
CA LEU A 148 -2.37 8.51 -4.79
C LEU A 148 -2.66 8.69 -3.31
N LEU A 149 -3.10 7.63 -2.63
CA LEU A 149 -3.31 7.64 -1.18
C LEU A 149 -2.01 7.90 -0.41
N THR A 150 -0.90 7.34 -0.87
CA THR A 150 0.43 7.57 -0.25
C THR A 150 0.84 9.04 -0.37
N VAL A 151 0.74 9.64 -1.55
CA VAL A 151 1.05 11.07 -1.74
C VAL A 151 0.16 11.94 -0.85
N LEU A 152 -1.12 11.63 -0.74
CA LEU A 152 -2.02 12.37 0.16
C LEU A 152 -1.63 12.19 1.64
N ALA A 153 -1.24 10.99 2.05
CA ALA A 153 -0.75 10.71 3.40
C ALA A 153 0.52 11.51 3.73
N ASP A 154 1.46 11.57 2.77
CA ASP A 154 2.71 12.30 2.93
C ASP A 154 2.47 13.81 3.06
N VAL A 155 1.63 14.39 2.20
CA VAL A 155 1.28 15.82 2.25
C VAL A 155 0.62 16.16 3.58
N VAL A 156 -0.37 15.37 4.01
CA VAL A 156 -1.08 15.58 5.28
C VAL A 156 -0.16 15.30 6.48
N GLY A 157 0.74 14.32 6.37
CA GLY A 157 1.74 14.01 7.38
C GLY A 157 2.75 15.13 7.58
N ILE A 158 3.29 15.70 6.49
CA ILE A 158 4.15 16.88 6.54
C ILE A 158 3.40 18.05 7.18
N GLY A 159 2.12 18.26 6.83
CA GLY A 159 1.26 19.26 7.45
C GLY A 159 1.10 19.05 8.97
N GLY A 160 0.83 17.81 9.39
CA GLY A 160 0.74 17.43 10.82
C GLY A 160 2.05 17.68 11.57
N GLY A 161 3.18 17.35 10.95
CA GLY A 161 4.51 17.66 11.47
C GLY A 161 4.77 19.14 11.61
N GLY A 162 4.38 19.94 10.61
CA GLY A 162 4.48 21.40 10.65
C GLY A 162 3.63 22.03 11.76
N ILE A 163 2.40 21.56 11.93
CA ILE A 163 1.52 22.01 13.03
C ILE A 163 2.16 21.66 14.38
N ALA A 164 2.66 20.45 14.57
CA ALA A 164 3.35 20.07 15.81
C ALA A 164 4.60 20.93 16.07
N ALA A 165 5.41 21.20 15.03
CA ALA A 165 6.60 22.05 15.13
C ALA A 165 6.27 23.48 15.55
N THR A 166 5.19 24.03 15.02
CA THR A 166 4.79 25.42 15.32
C THR A 166 4.11 25.55 16.66
N THR A 167 3.17 24.66 16.99
CA THR A 167 2.36 24.79 18.22
C THR A 167 3.10 24.38 19.48
N LEU A 168 3.97 23.36 19.40
CA LEU A 168 4.63 22.80 20.58
C LEU A 168 6.04 23.36 20.79
N TYR A 169 6.74 23.69 19.71
CA TYR A 169 8.15 24.12 19.77
C TYR A 169 8.40 25.54 19.31
N GLY A 170 7.37 26.27 18.86
CA GLY A 170 7.49 27.67 18.43
C GLY A 170 8.31 27.86 17.14
N LEU A 171 8.56 26.78 16.37
CA LEU A 171 9.23 26.90 15.07
C LEU A 171 8.31 27.60 14.08
N SER A 172 8.82 28.54 13.29
CA SER A 172 8.02 29.19 12.27
C SER A 172 7.59 28.18 11.17
N MET A 173 6.31 28.22 10.78
CA MET A 173 5.80 27.34 9.68
C MET A 173 6.58 27.58 8.37
N SER A 174 6.95 28.81 8.07
CA SER A 174 7.76 29.13 6.89
C SER A 174 9.15 28.49 6.95
N GLN A 175 9.79 28.49 8.12
CA GLN A 175 11.08 27.85 8.32
C GLN A 175 10.97 26.33 8.18
N PHE A 176 9.92 25.71 8.74
CA PHE A 176 9.64 24.29 8.59
C PHE A 176 9.44 23.91 7.11
N LEU A 177 8.58 24.63 6.37
CA LEU A 177 8.30 24.35 4.97
C LEU A 177 9.50 24.58 4.05
N ASN A 178 10.31 25.60 4.31
CA ASN A 178 11.57 25.81 3.59
C ASN A 178 12.51 24.61 3.78
N SER A 179 12.65 24.14 5.03
CA SER A 179 13.44 22.96 5.34
C SER A 179 12.92 21.68 4.64
N VAL A 180 11.60 21.52 4.52
CA VAL A 180 10.97 20.44 3.74
C VAL A 180 11.37 20.55 2.27
N ARG A 181 11.23 21.75 1.68
CA ARG A 181 11.53 22.00 0.27
C ARG A 181 12.99 21.74 -0.07
N ASP A 182 13.91 22.16 0.81
CA ASP A 182 15.35 21.96 0.62
C ASP A 182 15.78 20.50 0.85
N GLY A 183 14.92 19.73 1.51
CA GLY A 183 15.21 18.34 1.89
C GLY A 183 14.78 17.30 0.88
N ILE A 184 13.64 17.50 0.20
CA ILE A 184 13.08 16.51 -0.73
C ILE A 184 13.72 16.66 -2.10
N THR A 185 14.26 15.57 -2.62
CA THR A 185 14.80 15.48 -3.98
C THR A 185 13.79 14.81 -4.93
N THR A 186 14.01 14.97 -6.24
CA THR A 186 13.19 14.28 -7.25
C THR A 186 13.27 12.76 -7.09
N ASP A 187 14.43 12.24 -6.71
CA ASP A 187 14.64 10.81 -6.51
C ASP A 187 13.82 10.26 -5.33
N ASP A 188 13.61 11.07 -4.27
CA ASP A 188 12.75 10.72 -3.14
C ASP A 188 11.29 10.55 -3.58
N ILE A 189 10.81 11.47 -4.41
CA ILE A 189 9.44 11.43 -4.95
C ILE A 189 9.25 10.21 -5.85
N ILE A 190 10.23 9.93 -6.73
CA ILE A 190 10.19 8.75 -7.61
C ILE A 190 10.15 7.46 -6.78
N GLY A 191 11.01 7.34 -5.77
CA GLY A 191 11.01 6.20 -4.85
C GLY A 191 9.69 6.06 -4.08
N GLY A 192 9.17 7.19 -3.58
CA GLY A 192 7.88 7.25 -2.88
C GLY A 192 6.66 6.86 -3.73
N ILE A 193 6.75 6.94 -5.07
CA ILE A 193 5.69 6.50 -5.99
C ILE A 193 5.89 5.03 -6.43
N ILE A 194 7.13 4.60 -6.67
CA ILE A 194 7.42 3.23 -7.13
C ILE A 194 7.06 2.20 -6.06
N LYS A 195 7.41 2.44 -4.79
CA LYS A 195 7.12 1.51 -3.69
C LYS A 195 5.63 1.16 -3.57
N PRO A 196 4.69 2.13 -3.51
CA PRO A 196 3.27 1.83 -3.44
C PRO A 196 2.74 1.03 -4.64
N ILE A 197 3.27 1.23 -5.85
CA ILE A 197 2.87 0.45 -7.03
C ILE A 197 3.20 -1.04 -6.82
N VAL A 198 4.40 -1.33 -6.32
CA VAL A 198 4.80 -2.71 -6.02
C VAL A 198 3.97 -3.29 -4.87
N PHE A 199 3.71 -2.51 -3.81
CA PHE A 199 2.87 -2.93 -2.70
C PHE A 199 1.43 -3.20 -3.14
N ALA A 200 0.87 -2.38 -4.03
CA ALA A 200 -0.45 -2.60 -4.62
C ALA A 200 -0.56 -3.97 -5.32
N LEU A 201 0.46 -4.34 -6.09
CA LEU A 201 0.54 -5.66 -6.73
C LEU A 201 0.60 -6.79 -5.70
N ILE A 202 1.42 -6.64 -4.66
CA ILE A 202 1.55 -7.63 -3.59
C ILE A 202 0.21 -7.80 -2.85
N ILE A 203 -0.39 -6.71 -2.40
CA ILE A 203 -1.64 -6.73 -1.63
C ILE A 203 -2.78 -7.35 -2.47
N GLY A 204 -2.96 -6.83 -3.68
CA GLY A 204 -4.03 -7.27 -4.56
C GLY A 204 -3.90 -8.74 -4.98
N SER A 205 -2.68 -9.18 -5.31
CA SER A 205 -2.44 -10.57 -5.72
C SER A 205 -2.69 -11.56 -4.58
N ILE A 206 -2.16 -11.28 -3.38
CA ILE A 206 -2.32 -12.14 -2.21
C ILE A 206 -3.78 -12.16 -1.75
N ALA A 207 -4.45 -11.01 -1.67
CA ALA A 207 -5.84 -10.94 -1.27
C ALA A 207 -6.77 -11.70 -2.24
N CYS A 208 -6.59 -11.51 -3.54
CA CYS A 208 -7.36 -12.23 -4.56
C CYS A 208 -7.08 -13.74 -4.53
N TYR A 209 -5.82 -14.15 -4.42
CA TYR A 209 -5.44 -15.56 -4.36
C TYR A 209 -6.07 -16.25 -3.14
N LYS A 210 -5.90 -15.67 -1.93
CA LYS A 210 -6.45 -16.26 -0.69
C LYS A 210 -7.98 -16.27 -0.71
N GLY A 211 -8.64 -15.27 -1.29
CA GLY A 211 -10.08 -15.27 -1.47
C GLY A 211 -10.57 -16.39 -2.41
N LEU A 212 -9.97 -16.50 -3.60
CA LEU A 212 -10.33 -17.51 -4.59
C LEU A 212 -10.01 -18.95 -4.17
N SER A 213 -9.07 -19.14 -3.25
CA SER A 213 -8.68 -20.45 -2.69
C SER A 213 -9.37 -20.76 -1.35
N THR A 214 -10.48 -20.09 -1.04
CA THR A 214 -11.22 -20.29 0.20
C THR A 214 -11.96 -21.63 0.19
N GLU A 215 -11.75 -22.43 1.24
CA GLU A 215 -12.43 -23.71 1.50
C GLU A 215 -13.01 -23.72 2.91
N GLY A 216 -14.02 -24.55 3.15
CA GLY A 216 -14.58 -24.75 4.50
C GLY A 216 -15.70 -23.78 4.89
N GLY A 217 -16.48 -23.30 3.92
CA GLY A 217 -17.69 -22.50 4.17
C GLY A 217 -17.39 -21.11 4.77
N THR A 218 -18.34 -20.58 5.54
CA THR A 218 -18.24 -19.24 6.15
C THR A 218 -17.07 -19.11 7.13
N VAL A 219 -16.73 -20.18 7.86
CA VAL A 219 -15.54 -20.19 8.75
C VAL A 219 -14.26 -20.10 7.94
N GLY A 220 -14.25 -20.73 6.75
CA GLY A 220 -13.14 -20.65 5.80
C GLY A 220 -12.91 -19.21 5.30
N VAL A 221 -13.96 -18.45 5.05
CA VAL A 221 -13.88 -17.03 4.64
C VAL A 221 -13.11 -16.23 5.69
N GLY A 222 -13.48 -16.34 6.97
CA GLY A 222 -12.78 -15.65 8.05
C GLY A 222 -11.29 -16.02 8.14
N ARG A 223 -10.96 -17.32 7.98
CA ARG A 223 -9.56 -17.78 7.95
C ARG A 223 -8.79 -17.24 6.75
N SER A 224 -9.37 -17.25 5.55
CA SER A 224 -8.74 -16.75 4.33
C SER A 224 -8.50 -15.25 4.43
N THR A 225 -9.44 -14.50 4.97
CA THR A 225 -9.31 -13.05 5.22
C THR A 225 -8.13 -12.74 6.14
N THR A 226 -8.05 -13.41 7.30
CA THR A 226 -6.93 -13.22 8.24
C THR A 226 -5.60 -13.61 7.60
N ARG A 227 -5.55 -14.75 6.91
CA ARG A 227 -4.32 -15.19 6.21
C ARG A 227 -3.91 -14.21 5.11
N ALA A 228 -4.85 -13.65 4.36
CA ALA A 228 -4.56 -12.66 3.34
C ALA A 228 -3.87 -11.43 3.95
N VAL A 229 -4.44 -10.85 5.01
CA VAL A 229 -3.88 -9.68 5.69
C VAL A 229 -2.49 -9.98 6.25
N VAL A 230 -2.34 -11.06 7.01
CA VAL A 230 -1.05 -11.41 7.64
C VAL A 230 0.02 -11.67 6.58
N THR A 231 -0.30 -12.47 5.56
CA THR A 231 0.68 -12.79 4.50
C THR A 231 1.05 -11.53 3.71
N ALA A 232 0.07 -10.72 3.31
CA ALA A 232 0.35 -9.50 2.56
C ALA A 232 1.19 -8.50 3.38
N SER A 233 0.88 -8.30 4.67
CA SER A 233 1.65 -7.41 5.54
C SER A 233 3.10 -7.86 5.70
N ILE A 234 3.33 -9.17 5.90
CA ILE A 234 4.70 -9.71 6.00
C ILE A 234 5.46 -9.50 4.70
N VAL A 235 4.83 -9.82 3.55
CA VAL A 235 5.49 -9.68 2.24
C VAL A 235 5.75 -8.22 1.90
N VAL A 236 4.84 -7.29 2.25
CA VAL A 236 5.04 -5.84 2.08
C VAL A 236 6.26 -5.37 2.86
N ILE A 237 6.39 -5.72 4.15
CA ILE A 237 7.53 -5.32 4.99
C ILE A 237 8.85 -5.89 4.44
N ILE A 238 8.87 -7.15 4.02
CA ILE A 238 10.05 -7.76 3.42
C ILE A 238 10.39 -7.07 2.09
N ALA A 239 9.39 -6.85 1.24
CA ALA A 239 9.56 -6.18 -0.04
C ALA A 239 10.06 -4.74 0.12
N ASP A 240 9.58 -4.02 1.14
CA ASP A 240 10.03 -2.65 1.44
C ASP A 240 11.53 -2.59 1.69
N PHE A 241 12.06 -3.48 2.52
CA PHE A 241 13.51 -3.55 2.79
C PHE A 241 14.34 -3.73 1.51
N PHE A 242 13.92 -4.67 0.65
CA PHE A 242 14.64 -4.93 -0.61
C PHE A 242 14.45 -3.79 -1.61
N LEU A 243 13.26 -3.20 -1.69
CA LEU A 243 12.98 -2.05 -2.56
C LEU A 243 13.75 -0.81 -2.12
N ALA A 244 13.79 -0.53 -0.81
CA ALA A 244 14.60 0.57 -0.27
C ALA A 244 16.06 0.43 -0.70
N ARG A 245 16.63 -0.77 -0.53
CA ARG A 245 18.01 -1.03 -0.93
C ARG A 245 18.23 -0.95 -2.44
N ALA A 246 17.31 -1.50 -3.23
CA ALA A 246 17.39 -1.46 -4.69
C ALA A 246 17.28 -0.03 -5.22
N LEU A 247 16.36 0.78 -4.70
CA LEU A 247 16.17 2.18 -5.11
C LEU A 247 17.36 3.05 -4.72
N GLN A 248 17.94 2.84 -3.53
CA GLN A 248 19.18 3.52 -3.14
C GLN A 248 20.31 3.26 -4.13
N TYR A 249 20.48 2.01 -4.57
CA TYR A 249 21.51 1.65 -5.54
C TYR A 249 21.22 2.20 -6.94
N LEU A 250 19.96 2.11 -7.41
CA LEU A 250 19.57 2.52 -8.76
C LEU A 250 19.51 4.05 -8.94
N LEU A 251 19.07 4.79 -7.92
CA LEU A 251 18.92 6.25 -7.97
C LEU A 251 20.13 6.98 -7.39
N GLY A 252 21.18 6.25 -6.95
CA GLY A 252 22.41 6.86 -6.41
C GLY A 252 22.16 7.65 -5.12
N MET A 253 21.08 7.34 -4.37
CA MET A 253 20.77 8.03 -3.13
C MET A 253 21.88 7.79 -2.08
N PRO A 254 22.36 8.83 -1.37
CA PRO A 254 23.37 8.64 -0.35
C PRO A 254 22.85 7.70 0.74
N VAL A 255 23.70 6.75 1.11
CA VAL A 255 23.45 5.88 2.26
C VAL A 255 23.56 6.78 3.50
N SER A 256 22.44 7.04 4.14
CA SER A 256 22.38 7.80 5.38
C SER A 256 22.93 7.00 6.56
#